data_1b85adc4262bf325b8f820e6581d1a80
#
_entry.id   1b85adc4262bf325b8f820e6581d1a80
#
_cell.length_a   1.000
_cell.length_b   1.000
_cell.length_c   1.000
_cell.angle_alpha   90.00
_cell.angle_beta   90.00
_cell.angle_gamma   90.00
#
_symmetry.space_group_name_H-M   'P 1'
#
loop_
_entity.id
_entity.type
_entity.pdbx_description
1 polymer ?
#
loop_
_entity_poly.entity_id
_entity_poly.type
_entity_poly.pdbx_seq_one_letter_code
_entity_poly.pdbx_strand_id
1 'polypeptide(L)'
;MSATPDATPNAIVLRTEHLSRRVGDLVIINDISLDVRRAELLGVVGPSGSGKSSFLRLLNRLDEPTSGNVFLEGQDYRQLPPRELRRRVGMVTQRPFLFPGNVASNLQFGPLQRGETLPDSEVFELLERVGLPGFAARDVVNLSGGEQQRVSLSRALANRPEVLLLDEPTSALDEEAKLGIEQLICNLVRQHWLTCVLVTHDRDQARRMCDRVALLEAGRLIQTGTPAEVLHA
;
A
#
# COMPACT_ATOMS: atom_id res chain seq x y z
N MET A 1 -26.97 -4.41 -4.26
CA MET A 1 -26.43 -3.64 -5.40
C MET A 1 -25.90 -2.33 -4.83
N SER A 2 -24.63 -2.28 -4.46
CA SER A 2 -23.98 -1.06 -3.97
C SER A 2 -23.40 -0.34 -5.18
N ALA A 3 -23.76 0.93 -5.37
CA ALA A 3 -23.30 1.75 -6.47
C ALA A 3 -21.76 1.80 -6.45
N THR A 4 -21.14 1.33 -7.52
CA THR A 4 -19.74 1.58 -7.83
C THR A 4 -19.59 3.10 -7.94
N PRO A 5 -18.69 3.75 -7.18
CA PRO A 5 -18.44 5.17 -7.37
C PRO A 5 -17.96 5.39 -8.81
N ASP A 6 -18.44 6.46 -9.41
CA ASP A 6 -18.18 6.88 -10.79
C ASP A 6 -16.66 6.86 -11.06
N ALA A 7 -16.19 5.77 -11.64
CA ALA A 7 -14.77 5.51 -11.82
C ALA A 7 -14.29 6.22 -13.11
N THR A 8 -14.13 7.54 -13.02
CA THR A 8 -13.43 8.27 -14.07
C THR A 8 -11.96 7.83 -14.06
N PRO A 9 -11.46 7.16 -15.10
CA PRO A 9 -10.04 6.83 -15.20
C PRO A 9 -9.21 8.10 -15.05
N ASN A 10 -8.10 8.04 -14.29
CA ASN A 10 -7.23 9.18 -13.97
C ASN A 10 -7.73 10.18 -12.90
N ALA A 11 -8.86 9.96 -12.23
CA ALA A 11 -9.25 10.79 -11.07
C ALA A 11 -8.20 10.68 -9.97
N ILE A 12 -7.87 11.80 -9.33
CA ILE A 12 -6.94 11.83 -8.20
C ILE A 12 -7.68 11.26 -6.98
N VAL A 13 -7.17 10.18 -6.39
CA VAL A 13 -7.72 9.55 -5.19
C VAL A 13 -7.01 10.01 -3.93
N LEU A 14 -5.68 10.21 -4.01
CA LEU A 14 -4.87 10.70 -2.91
C LEU A 14 -3.98 11.85 -3.40
N ARG A 15 -3.90 12.94 -2.64
CA ARG A 15 -3.06 14.10 -2.96
C ARG A 15 -2.31 14.55 -1.72
N THR A 16 -1.05 14.93 -1.89
CA THR A 16 -0.30 15.68 -0.88
C THR A 16 -0.01 17.08 -1.39
N GLU A 17 -0.07 18.07 -0.48
CA GLU A 17 0.25 19.47 -0.77
C GLU A 17 1.23 19.99 0.28
N HIS A 18 2.45 20.36 -0.18
CA HIS A 18 3.52 20.91 0.64
C HIS A 18 3.84 20.08 1.89
N LEU A 19 3.69 18.73 1.77
CA LEU A 19 3.82 17.80 2.89
C LEU A 19 5.24 17.79 3.43
N SER A 20 5.39 18.06 4.73
CA SER A 20 6.69 18.05 5.38
C SER A 20 6.63 17.38 6.75
N ARG A 21 7.74 16.75 7.15
CA ARG A 21 7.91 16.15 8.47
C ARG A 21 9.31 16.41 9.01
N ARG A 22 9.36 16.92 10.23
CA ARG A 22 10.58 17.10 11.01
C ARG A 22 10.49 16.30 12.32
N VAL A 23 11.61 15.81 12.80
CA VAL A 23 11.76 15.20 14.12
C VAL A 23 12.97 15.85 14.78
N GLY A 24 12.73 16.73 15.76
CA GLY A 24 13.76 17.64 16.25
C GLY A 24 14.27 18.52 15.10
N ASP A 25 15.60 18.55 14.95
CA ASP A 25 16.25 19.33 13.87
C ASP A 25 16.32 18.56 12.53
N LEU A 26 16.02 17.27 12.53
CA LEU A 26 16.10 16.44 11.33
C LEU A 26 14.87 16.64 10.45
N VAL A 27 15.07 17.03 9.20
CA VAL A 27 14.03 17.07 8.17
C VAL A 27 13.98 15.70 7.49
N ILE A 28 12.87 14.98 7.64
CA ILE A 28 12.67 13.65 7.07
C ILE A 28 11.96 13.75 5.71
N ILE A 29 10.93 14.58 5.64
CA ILE A 29 10.17 14.91 4.43
C ILE A 29 10.13 16.42 4.30
N ASN A 30 10.35 16.93 3.09
CA ASN A 30 10.50 18.34 2.83
C ASN A 30 9.74 18.75 1.57
N ASP A 31 8.57 19.34 1.77
CA ASP A 31 7.77 20.00 0.73
C ASP A 31 7.37 19.08 -0.44
N ILE A 32 6.74 17.92 -0.13
CA ILE A 32 6.27 16.98 -1.15
C ILE A 32 4.84 17.30 -1.55
N SER A 33 4.64 17.64 -2.83
CA SER A 33 3.33 17.72 -3.49
C SER A 33 3.25 16.64 -4.56
N LEU A 34 2.32 15.68 -4.41
CA LEU A 34 2.21 14.50 -5.25
C LEU A 34 0.76 14.04 -5.36
N ASP A 35 0.32 13.74 -6.57
CA ASP A 35 -0.99 13.15 -6.86
C ASP A 35 -0.86 11.66 -7.11
N VAL A 36 -1.78 10.87 -6.52
CA VAL A 36 -1.98 9.45 -6.80
C VAL A 36 -3.30 9.29 -7.54
N ARG A 37 -3.26 8.66 -8.71
CA ARG A 37 -4.44 8.48 -9.56
C ARG A 37 -5.15 7.17 -9.26
N ARG A 38 -6.45 7.13 -9.52
CA ARG A 38 -7.25 5.92 -9.36
C ARG A 38 -6.74 4.81 -10.29
N ALA A 39 -6.65 3.60 -9.73
CA ALA A 39 -6.21 2.38 -10.44
C ALA A 39 -4.79 2.48 -11.03
N GLU A 40 -3.92 3.37 -10.52
CA GLU A 40 -2.50 3.34 -10.86
C GLU A 40 -1.67 2.59 -9.82
N LEU A 41 -0.56 2.04 -10.27
CA LEU A 41 0.54 1.61 -9.42
C LEU A 41 1.63 2.67 -9.49
N LEU A 42 1.67 3.54 -8.45
CA LEU A 42 2.69 4.58 -8.33
C LEU A 42 3.88 4.03 -7.53
N GLY A 43 5.07 4.03 -8.15
CA GLY A 43 6.32 3.70 -7.47
C GLY A 43 6.91 4.93 -6.77
N VAL A 44 7.30 4.79 -5.51
CA VAL A 44 8.12 5.78 -4.79
C VAL A 44 9.50 5.19 -4.61
N VAL A 45 10.47 5.68 -5.37
CA VAL A 45 11.83 5.15 -5.43
C VAL A 45 12.85 6.14 -4.88
N GLY A 46 14.01 5.64 -4.50
CA GLY A 46 15.11 6.46 -4.01
C GLY A 46 16.06 5.67 -3.12
N PRO A 47 17.22 6.22 -2.78
CA PRO A 47 18.20 5.54 -1.95
C PRO A 47 17.66 5.21 -0.55
N SER A 48 18.35 4.32 0.17
CA SER A 48 18.02 4.05 1.57
C SER A 48 18.14 5.33 2.40
N GLY A 49 17.19 5.54 3.32
CA GLY A 49 17.15 6.75 4.13
C GLY A 49 16.58 8.00 3.44
N SER A 50 16.11 7.94 2.19
CA SER A 50 15.51 9.09 1.49
C SER A 50 14.13 9.53 2.00
N GLY A 51 13.55 8.83 2.99
CA GLY A 51 12.26 9.19 3.58
C GLY A 51 11.05 8.42 3.04
N LYS A 52 11.21 7.44 2.14
CA LYS A 52 10.12 6.72 1.47
C LYS A 52 9.10 6.11 2.43
N SER A 53 9.54 5.30 3.38
CA SER A 53 8.65 4.68 4.38
C SER A 53 8.00 5.74 5.29
N SER A 54 8.73 6.82 5.63
CA SER A 54 8.15 7.94 6.38
C SER A 54 7.07 8.64 5.58
N PHE A 55 7.27 8.83 4.27
CA PHE A 55 6.25 9.39 3.38
C PHE A 55 4.99 8.52 3.37
N LEU A 56 5.11 7.18 3.19
CA LEU A 56 3.95 6.28 3.27
C LEU A 56 3.19 6.42 4.60
N ARG A 57 3.90 6.47 5.72
CA ARG A 57 3.30 6.58 7.06
C ARG A 57 2.53 7.89 7.28
N LEU A 58 2.91 8.96 6.56
CA LEU A 58 2.16 10.22 6.54
C LEU A 58 0.84 10.07 5.77
N LEU A 59 0.81 9.27 4.68
CA LEU A 59 -0.38 9.13 3.84
C LEU A 59 -1.57 8.48 4.55
N ASN A 60 -1.34 7.63 5.58
CA ASN A 60 -2.40 6.98 6.35
C ASN A 60 -2.43 7.39 7.83
N ARG A 61 -1.77 8.49 8.20
CA ARG A 61 -1.71 9.03 9.57
C ARG A 61 -1.19 8.02 10.60
N LEU A 62 -0.25 7.15 10.23
CA LEU A 62 0.59 6.46 11.21
C LEU A 62 1.61 7.43 11.82
N ASP A 63 1.98 8.43 11.05
CA ASP A 63 2.75 9.59 11.49
C ASP A 63 2.02 10.88 11.11
N GLU A 64 2.19 11.95 11.89
CA GLU A 64 1.61 13.26 11.61
C GLU A 64 2.63 14.16 10.89
N PRO A 65 2.22 14.91 9.87
CA PRO A 65 3.07 15.89 9.23
C PRO A 65 3.31 17.10 10.15
N THR A 66 4.47 17.73 10.01
CA THR A 66 4.76 19.01 10.68
C THR A 66 4.10 20.17 9.95
N SER A 67 3.95 20.08 8.62
CA SER A 67 3.22 21.04 7.79
C SER A 67 2.72 20.36 6.51
N GLY A 68 1.84 21.06 5.79
CA GLY A 68 1.21 20.56 4.58
C GLY A 68 -0.03 19.72 4.85
N ASN A 69 -0.63 19.24 3.78
CA ASN A 69 -1.91 18.55 3.83
C ASN A 69 -1.88 17.25 3.02
N VAL A 70 -2.75 16.31 3.42
CA VAL A 70 -3.07 15.10 2.64
C VAL A 70 -4.57 15.08 2.43
N PHE A 71 -4.99 14.84 1.18
CA PHE A 71 -6.39 14.74 0.80
C PHE A 71 -6.68 13.34 0.28
N LEU A 72 -7.77 12.75 0.74
CA LEU A 72 -8.34 11.52 0.21
C LEU A 72 -9.67 11.87 -0.46
N GLU A 73 -9.79 11.63 -1.77
CA GLU A 73 -10.99 12.00 -2.55
C GLU A 73 -11.36 13.48 -2.40
N GLY A 74 -10.36 14.36 -2.37
CA GLY A 74 -10.54 15.81 -2.18
C GLY A 74 -10.86 16.27 -0.75
N GLN A 75 -11.07 15.36 0.20
CA GLN A 75 -11.30 15.67 1.60
C GLN A 75 -9.98 15.65 2.39
N ASP A 76 -9.73 16.69 3.20
CA ASP A 76 -8.60 16.67 4.14
C ASP A 76 -8.73 15.45 5.08
N TYR A 77 -7.75 14.56 5.05
CA TYR A 77 -7.77 13.30 5.80
C TYR A 77 -7.85 13.49 7.33
N ARG A 78 -7.50 14.68 7.85
CA ARG A 78 -7.62 15.00 9.28
C ARG A 78 -9.09 15.12 9.74
N GLN A 79 -10.00 15.33 8.80
CA GLN A 79 -11.45 15.33 9.07
C GLN A 79 -12.01 13.91 9.22
N LEU A 80 -11.26 12.89 8.81
CA LEU A 80 -11.64 11.50 8.96
C LEU A 80 -11.13 10.95 10.31
N PRO A 81 -11.93 10.14 11.02
CA PRO A 81 -11.41 9.36 12.14
C PRO A 81 -10.23 8.48 11.70
N PRO A 82 -9.13 8.39 12.47
CA PRO A 82 -7.94 7.62 12.05
C PRO A 82 -8.22 6.15 11.68
N ARG A 83 -9.21 5.51 12.32
CA ARG A 83 -9.61 4.14 11.97
C ARG A 83 -10.25 4.06 10.59
N GLU A 84 -11.11 5.03 10.26
CA GLU A 84 -11.77 5.11 8.97
C GLU A 84 -10.75 5.40 7.86
N LEU A 85 -9.87 6.35 8.07
CA LEU A 85 -8.79 6.64 7.14
C LEU A 85 -7.93 5.39 6.86
N ARG A 86 -7.50 4.66 7.90
CA ARG A 86 -6.64 3.47 7.72
C ARG A 86 -7.39 2.27 7.13
N ARG A 87 -8.72 2.25 7.19
CA ARG A 87 -9.53 1.30 6.44
C ARG A 87 -9.46 1.61 4.94
N ARG A 88 -9.64 2.89 4.57
CA ARG A 88 -9.65 3.36 3.17
C ARG A 88 -8.24 3.40 2.57
N VAL A 89 -7.23 3.74 3.38
CA VAL A 89 -5.82 3.77 3.00
C VAL A 89 -5.08 2.68 3.78
N GLY A 90 -5.16 1.44 3.26
CA GLY A 90 -4.53 0.26 3.86
C GLY A 90 -3.00 0.30 3.70
N MET A 91 -2.29 -0.43 4.56
CA MET A 91 -0.83 -0.53 4.46
C MET A 91 -0.35 -1.96 4.69
N VAL A 92 0.59 -2.38 3.86
CA VAL A 92 1.37 -3.62 4.01
C VAL A 92 2.82 -3.22 4.21
N THR A 93 3.41 -3.70 5.31
CA THR A 93 4.77 -3.38 5.72
C THR A 93 5.78 -4.36 5.14
N GLN A 94 7.04 -3.96 5.12
CA GLN A 94 8.17 -4.76 4.65
C GLN A 94 8.24 -6.15 5.31
N ARG A 95 8.05 -6.20 6.63
CA ARG A 95 7.95 -7.45 7.37
C ARG A 95 6.49 -7.67 7.74
N PRO A 96 5.85 -8.75 7.26
CA PRO A 96 4.48 -9.03 7.62
C PRO A 96 4.39 -9.31 9.14
N PHE A 97 3.46 -8.64 9.79
CA PHE A 97 3.09 -8.97 11.16
C PHE A 97 1.72 -9.65 11.13
N LEU A 98 1.66 -10.91 11.52
CA LEU A 98 0.42 -11.66 11.62
C LEU A 98 0.08 -11.91 13.10
N PHE A 99 -1.22 -11.83 13.41
CA PHE A 99 -1.70 -12.16 14.75
C PHE A 99 -1.64 -13.67 14.96
N PRO A 100 -1.35 -14.16 16.19
CA PRO A 100 -1.40 -15.59 16.51
C PRO A 100 -2.76 -16.19 16.12
N GLY A 101 -2.74 -17.44 15.64
CA GLY A 101 -3.93 -18.16 15.20
C GLY A 101 -3.87 -18.55 13.73
N ASN A 102 -5.01 -18.75 13.10
CA ASN A 102 -5.07 -19.18 11.72
C ASN A 102 -5.18 -18.01 10.74
N VAL A 103 -5.06 -18.33 9.45
CA VAL A 103 -5.15 -17.36 8.35
C VAL A 103 -6.51 -16.68 8.33
N ALA A 104 -7.62 -17.42 8.48
CA ALA A 104 -8.97 -16.84 8.45
C ALA A 104 -9.15 -15.79 9.56
N SER A 105 -8.70 -16.07 10.79
CA SER A 105 -8.78 -15.12 11.90
C SER A 105 -8.00 -13.82 11.65
N ASN A 106 -6.89 -13.91 10.91
CA ASN A 106 -6.14 -12.72 10.50
C ASN A 106 -6.92 -11.87 9.49
N LEU A 107 -7.59 -12.46 8.52
CA LEU A 107 -8.42 -11.73 7.55
C LEU A 107 -9.64 -11.10 8.23
N GLN A 108 -10.28 -11.82 9.14
CA GLN A 108 -11.46 -11.37 9.87
C GLN A 108 -11.16 -10.27 10.88
N PHE A 109 -9.92 -10.10 11.31
CA PHE A 109 -9.54 -9.16 12.39
C PHE A 109 -10.02 -7.72 12.13
N GLY A 110 -9.75 -7.17 10.96
CA GLY A 110 -10.15 -5.80 10.62
C GLY A 110 -11.67 -5.59 10.60
N PRO A 111 -12.44 -6.39 9.86
CA PRO A 111 -13.90 -6.37 9.89
C PRO A 111 -14.47 -6.50 11.30
N LEU A 112 -14.01 -7.45 12.11
CA LEU A 112 -14.49 -7.65 13.48
C LEU A 112 -14.28 -6.41 14.38
N GLN A 113 -13.19 -5.66 14.19
CA GLN A 113 -12.96 -4.41 14.93
C GLN A 113 -14.01 -3.32 14.65
N ARG A 114 -14.80 -3.49 13.58
CA ARG A 114 -15.90 -2.59 13.19
C ARG A 114 -17.27 -3.18 13.49
N GLY A 115 -17.33 -4.36 14.11
CA GLY A 115 -18.59 -5.10 14.33
C GLY A 115 -19.14 -5.74 13.06
N GLU A 116 -18.32 -5.87 12.01
CA GLU A 116 -18.68 -6.53 10.74
C GLU A 116 -18.23 -7.99 10.78
N THR A 117 -18.99 -8.86 10.15
CA THR A 117 -18.60 -10.26 9.92
C THR A 117 -18.11 -10.42 8.49
N LEU A 118 -16.92 -10.99 8.32
CA LEU A 118 -16.44 -11.43 7.01
C LEU A 118 -16.87 -12.89 6.81
N PRO A 119 -17.78 -13.18 5.86
CA PRO A 119 -18.25 -14.55 5.63
C PRO A 119 -17.11 -15.48 5.16
N ASP A 120 -17.19 -16.76 5.45
CA ASP A 120 -16.19 -17.73 5.01
C ASP A 120 -16.01 -17.76 3.49
N SER A 121 -17.09 -17.56 2.73
CA SER A 121 -17.02 -17.46 1.26
C SER A 121 -16.12 -16.30 0.82
N GLU A 122 -16.21 -15.13 1.48
CA GLU A 122 -15.36 -13.97 1.17
C GLU A 122 -13.91 -14.22 1.62
N VAL A 123 -13.70 -14.92 2.74
CA VAL A 123 -12.36 -15.37 3.16
C VAL A 123 -11.73 -16.26 2.08
N PHE A 124 -12.48 -17.22 1.53
CA PHE A 124 -11.99 -18.09 0.46
C PHE A 124 -11.67 -17.31 -0.81
N GLU A 125 -12.54 -16.42 -1.25
CA GLU A 125 -12.29 -15.58 -2.42
C GLU A 125 -11.02 -14.69 -2.26
N LEU A 126 -10.83 -14.10 -1.09
CA LEU A 126 -9.65 -13.30 -0.79
C LEU A 126 -8.38 -14.14 -0.82
N LEU A 127 -8.42 -15.37 -0.31
CA LEU A 127 -7.29 -16.29 -0.34
C LEU A 127 -6.98 -16.79 -1.76
N GLU A 128 -8.00 -17.06 -2.57
CA GLU A 128 -7.80 -17.39 -3.98
C GLU A 128 -7.13 -16.24 -4.74
N ARG A 129 -7.57 -15.00 -4.52
CA ARG A 129 -6.96 -13.79 -5.16
C ARG A 129 -5.48 -13.64 -4.87
N VAL A 130 -5.03 -14.07 -3.68
CA VAL A 130 -3.60 -14.00 -3.32
C VAL A 130 -2.86 -15.32 -3.57
N GLY A 131 -3.49 -16.31 -4.21
CA GLY A 131 -2.87 -17.60 -4.56
C GLY A 131 -2.63 -18.50 -3.35
N LEU A 132 -3.52 -18.46 -2.35
CA LEU A 132 -3.51 -19.32 -1.15
C LEU A 132 -4.82 -20.10 -0.97
N PRO A 133 -5.34 -20.81 -2.00
CA PRO A 133 -6.57 -21.60 -1.85
C PRO A 133 -6.41 -22.65 -0.74
N GLY A 134 -7.43 -22.80 0.11
CA GLY A 134 -7.44 -23.80 1.17
C GLY A 134 -6.60 -23.46 2.42
N PHE A 135 -6.01 -22.26 2.51
CA PHE A 135 -5.15 -21.87 3.65
C PHE A 135 -5.92 -21.36 4.87
N ALA A 136 -7.24 -21.18 4.80
CA ALA A 136 -8.04 -20.55 5.84
C ALA A 136 -7.78 -21.09 7.26
N ALA A 137 -7.68 -22.42 7.41
CA ALA A 137 -7.47 -23.09 8.69
C ALA A 137 -5.99 -23.24 9.09
N ARG A 138 -5.02 -22.88 8.22
CA ARG A 138 -3.59 -23.00 8.54
C ARG A 138 -3.17 -22.03 9.62
N ASP A 139 -2.35 -22.51 10.57
CA ASP A 139 -1.72 -21.65 11.55
C ASP A 139 -0.64 -20.79 10.89
N VAL A 140 -0.64 -19.49 11.20
CA VAL A 140 0.29 -18.52 10.59
C VAL A 140 1.75 -18.76 10.96
N VAL A 141 2.04 -19.45 12.06
CA VAL A 141 3.40 -19.80 12.49
C VAL A 141 4.10 -20.75 11.50
N ASN A 142 3.33 -21.54 10.77
CA ASN A 142 3.83 -22.53 9.83
C ASN A 142 3.95 -22.01 8.38
N LEU A 143 3.75 -20.72 8.16
CA LEU A 143 3.81 -20.11 6.83
C LEU A 143 5.24 -19.68 6.46
N SER A 144 5.62 -19.91 5.21
CA SER A 144 6.82 -19.32 4.62
C SER A 144 6.72 -17.79 4.56
N GLY A 145 7.84 -17.09 4.37
CA GLY A 145 7.86 -15.63 4.25
C GLY A 145 6.95 -15.10 3.13
N GLY A 146 6.95 -15.76 1.97
CA GLY A 146 6.08 -15.41 0.84
C GLY A 146 4.59 -15.64 1.15
N GLU A 147 4.25 -16.75 1.84
CA GLU A 147 2.88 -17.02 2.28
C GLU A 147 2.41 -16.01 3.33
N GLN A 148 3.27 -15.64 4.30
CA GLN A 148 2.97 -14.59 5.28
C GLN A 148 2.69 -13.25 4.60
N GLN A 149 3.47 -12.89 3.57
CA GLN A 149 3.26 -11.66 2.80
C GLN A 149 1.93 -11.69 2.04
N ARG A 150 1.57 -12.82 1.42
CA ARG A 150 0.27 -13.02 0.77
C ARG A 150 -0.91 -12.92 1.75
N VAL A 151 -0.78 -13.47 2.95
CA VAL A 151 -1.78 -13.33 4.03
C VAL A 151 -1.88 -11.87 4.49
N SER A 152 -0.76 -11.16 4.62
CA SER A 152 -0.75 -9.72 4.96
C SER A 152 -1.47 -8.87 3.91
N LEU A 153 -1.24 -9.16 2.62
CA LEU A 153 -1.96 -8.54 1.50
C LEU A 153 -3.47 -8.85 1.58
N SER A 154 -3.83 -10.13 1.75
CA SER A 154 -5.23 -10.57 1.86
C SER A 154 -5.96 -9.89 3.03
N ARG A 155 -5.29 -9.78 4.21
CA ARG A 155 -5.81 -9.06 5.37
C ARG A 155 -6.04 -7.57 5.10
N ALA A 156 -5.15 -6.93 4.35
CA ALA A 156 -5.35 -5.55 3.94
C ALA A 156 -6.56 -5.41 3.00
N LEU A 157 -6.70 -6.32 2.03
CA LEU A 157 -7.82 -6.36 1.08
C LEU A 157 -9.17 -6.64 1.75
N ALA A 158 -9.21 -7.43 2.84
CA ALA A 158 -10.42 -7.68 3.63
C ALA A 158 -11.07 -6.40 4.19
N ASN A 159 -10.31 -5.31 4.29
CA ASN A 159 -10.83 -3.99 4.66
C ASN A 159 -11.38 -3.18 3.47
N ARG A 160 -11.30 -3.72 2.23
CA ARG A 160 -11.74 -3.06 0.99
C ARG A 160 -11.16 -1.66 0.86
N PRO A 161 -9.81 -1.50 0.86
CA PRO A 161 -9.17 -0.20 0.78
C PRO A 161 -9.35 0.43 -0.60
N GLU A 162 -9.39 1.75 -0.66
CA GLU A 162 -9.35 2.55 -1.90
C GLU A 162 -7.92 2.71 -2.40
N VAL A 163 -6.98 2.82 -1.46
CA VAL A 163 -5.54 2.90 -1.72
C VAL A 163 -4.81 1.89 -0.86
N LEU A 164 -3.89 1.13 -1.45
CA LEU A 164 -3.01 0.21 -0.75
C LEU A 164 -1.57 0.73 -0.78
N LEU A 165 -1.01 1.00 0.38
CA LEU A 165 0.37 1.41 0.57
C LEU A 165 1.23 0.16 0.80
N LEU A 166 2.31 0.01 0.03
CA LEU A 166 3.19 -1.15 0.03
C LEU A 166 4.62 -0.69 0.35
N ASP A 167 5.09 -0.99 1.55
CA ASP A 167 6.44 -0.60 1.99
C ASP A 167 7.40 -1.77 1.79
N GLU A 168 8.16 -1.75 0.69
CA GLU A 168 9.14 -2.78 0.31
C GLU A 168 8.63 -4.24 0.47
N PRO A 169 7.47 -4.61 -0.09
CA PRO A 169 6.75 -5.84 0.24
C PRO A 169 7.48 -7.13 -0.17
N THR A 170 8.57 -7.02 -0.90
CA THR A 170 9.33 -8.17 -1.45
C THR A 170 10.78 -8.23 -0.99
N SER A 171 11.27 -7.25 -0.23
CA SER A 171 12.70 -7.10 0.08
C SER A 171 13.27 -8.21 0.97
N ALA A 172 12.43 -8.97 1.70
CA ALA A 172 12.85 -10.06 2.56
C ALA A 172 12.57 -11.46 1.97
N LEU A 173 12.20 -11.52 0.67
CA LEU A 173 11.81 -12.76 -0.02
C LEU A 173 12.92 -13.23 -0.97
N ASP A 174 12.93 -14.53 -1.22
CA ASP A 174 13.71 -15.11 -2.32
C ASP A 174 13.14 -14.65 -3.68
N GLU A 175 13.88 -14.86 -4.76
CA GLU A 175 13.56 -14.33 -6.07
C GLU A 175 12.24 -14.88 -6.64
N GLU A 176 11.95 -16.17 -6.40
CA GLU A 176 10.71 -16.80 -6.86
C GLU A 176 9.48 -16.21 -6.14
N ALA A 177 9.53 -16.12 -4.81
CA ALA A 177 8.48 -15.52 -4.00
C ALA A 177 8.29 -14.03 -4.33
N LYS A 178 9.41 -13.29 -4.56
CA LYS A 178 9.41 -11.89 -4.98
C LYS A 178 8.63 -11.70 -6.27
N LEU A 179 8.97 -12.43 -7.34
CA LEU A 179 8.27 -12.35 -8.62
C LEU A 179 6.78 -12.71 -8.48
N GLY A 180 6.47 -13.72 -7.67
CA GLY A 180 5.09 -14.10 -7.39
C GLY A 180 4.27 -13.01 -6.68
N ILE A 181 4.88 -12.24 -5.77
CA ILE A 181 4.23 -11.09 -5.11
C ILE A 181 4.12 -9.89 -6.08
N GLU A 182 5.15 -9.61 -6.88
CA GLU A 182 5.10 -8.57 -7.91
C GLU A 182 3.92 -8.79 -8.87
N GLN A 183 3.79 -10.01 -9.39
CA GLN A 183 2.70 -10.37 -10.30
C GLN A 183 1.33 -10.27 -9.63
N LEU A 184 1.22 -10.70 -8.39
CA LEU A 184 0.00 -10.56 -7.61
C LEU A 184 -0.43 -9.09 -7.48
N ILE A 185 0.48 -8.20 -7.08
CA ILE A 185 0.21 -6.76 -6.95
C ILE A 185 -0.24 -6.17 -8.30
N CYS A 186 0.47 -6.47 -9.39
CA CYS A 186 0.09 -6.03 -10.73
C CYS A 186 -1.32 -6.51 -11.13
N ASN A 187 -1.66 -7.76 -10.81
CA ASN A 187 -3.00 -8.30 -11.09
C ASN A 187 -4.08 -7.60 -10.25
N LEU A 188 -3.83 -7.30 -8.97
CA LEU A 188 -4.76 -6.57 -8.12
C LEU A 188 -5.05 -5.16 -8.67
N VAL A 189 -4.04 -4.46 -9.16
CA VAL A 189 -4.24 -3.14 -9.78
C VAL A 189 -5.01 -3.24 -11.09
N ARG A 190 -4.58 -4.12 -12.01
CA ARG A 190 -5.14 -4.19 -13.37
C ARG A 190 -6.53 -4.83 -13.45
N GLN A 191 -6.77 -5.89 -12.65
CA GLN A 191 -8.01 -6.65 -12.72
C GLN A 191 -9.06 -6.18 -11.71
N HIS A 192 -8.62 -5.63 -10.57
CA HIS A 192 -9.52 -5.21 -9.49
C HIS A 192 -9.54 -3.70 -9.27
N TRP A 193 -8.92 -2.92 -10.17
CA TRP A 193 -8.92 -1.45 -10.13
C TRP A 193 -8.39 -0.86 -8.81
N LEU A 194 -7.53 -1.62 -8.11
CA LEU A 194 -6.94 -1.18 -6.86
C LEU A 194 -5.88 -0.12 -7.13
N THR A 195 -5.92 0.98 -6.40
CA THR A 195 -4.86 1.98 -6.43
C THR A 195 -3.75 1.57 -5.46
N CYS A 196 -2.49 1.57 -5.93
CA CYS A 196 -1.35 1.18 -5.09
C CYS A 196 -0.24 2.24 -5.10
N VAL A 197 0.38 2.46 -3.94
CA VAL A 197 1.63 3.20 -3.80
C VAL A 197 2.70 2.23 -3.30
N LEU A 198 3.69 1.93 -4.13
CA LEU A 198 4.76 0.99 -3.86
C LEU A 198 6.06 1.74 -3.52
N VAL A 199 6.57 1.56 -2.32
CA VAL A 199 7.94 1.97 -1.97
C VAL A 199 8.89 0.84 -2.29
N THR A 200 9.95 1.15 -3.02
CA THR A 200 11.04 0.22 -3.29
C THR A 200 12.36 0.96 -3.53
N HIS A 201 13.48 0.31 -3.23
CA HIS A 201 14.81 0.76 -3.65
C HIS A 201 15.28 0.01 -4.91
N ASP A 202 14.54 -1.02 -5.36
CA ASP A 202 14.81 -1.79 -6.58
C ASP A 202 14.21 -1.07 -7.80
N ARG A 203 15.09 -0.46 -8.60
CA ARG A 203 14.69 0.27 -9.82
C ARG A 203 14.11 -0.66 -10.89
N ASP A 204 14.59 -1.89 -10.98
CA ASP A 204 14.10 -2.85 -11.96
C ASP A 204 12.71 -3.36 -11.59
N GLN A 205 12.43 -3.55 -10.30
CA GLN A 205 11.08 -3.79 -9.81
C GLN A 205 10.13 -2.64 -10.20
N ALA A 206 10.53 -1.40 -9.95
CA ALA A 206 9.72 -0.24 -10.32
C ALA A 206 9.48 -0.15 -11.84
N ARG A 207 10.49 -0.47 -12.67
CA ARG A 207 10.34 -0.52 -14.13
C ARG A 207 9.34 -1.57 -14.60
N ARG A 208 9.33 -2.76 -13.94
CA ARG A 208 8.43 -3.85 -14.33
C ARG A 208 6.99 -3.62 -13.90
N MET A 209 6.78 -2.97 -12.77
CA MET A 209 5.48 -2.93 -12.11
C MET A 209 4.73 -1.61 -12.27
N CYS A 210 5.43 -0.47 -12.17
CA CYS A 210 4.81 0.83 -11.93
C CYS A 210 4.36 1.51 -13.23
N ASP A 211 3.19 2.15 -13.18
CA ASP A 211 2.69 3.02 -14.26
C ASP A 211 3.40 4.39 -14.24
N ARG A 212 3.64 4.91 -13.05
CA ARG A 212 4.40 6.13 -12.77
C ARG A 212 5.37 5.91 -11.61
N VAL A 213 6.41 6.73 -11.58
CA VAL A 213 7.43 6.73 -10.54
C VAL A 213 7.64 8.14 -10.00
N ALA A 214 7.78 8.24 -8.69
CA ALA A 214 8.21 9.43 -7.95
C ALA A 214 9.59 9.15 -7.34
N LEU A 215 10.61 9.92 -7.75
CA LEU A 215 11.97 9.81 -7.22
C LEU A 215 12.11 10.69 -5.98
N LEU A 216 12.41 10.07 -4.84
CA LEU A 216 12.69 10.75 -3.58
C LEU A 216 14.18 10.72 -3.25
N GLU A 217 14.74 11.88 -2.96
CA GLU A 217 16.12 12.03 -2.46
C GLU A 217 16.14 13.04 -1.30
N ALA A 218 16.79 12.69 -0.22
CA ALA A 218 16.94 13.53 0.98
C ALA A 218 15.61 14.19 1.43
N GLY A 219 14.52 13.41 1.42
CA GLY A 219 13.19 13.88 1.82
C GLY A 219 12.46 14.75 0.80
N ARG A 220 12.98 14.95 -0.40
CA ARG A 220 12.39 15.79 -1.45
C ARG A 220 11.94 14.96 -2.64
N LEU A 221 10.87 15.39 -3.27
CA LEU A 221 10.45 14.90 -4.57
C LEU A 221 11.30 15.57 -5.65
N ILE A 222 12.10 14.76 -6.36
CA ILE A 222 13.02 15.26 -7.39
C ILE A 222 12.33 15.26 -8.76
N GLN A 223 11.63 14.18 -9.08
CA GLN A 223 11.00 14.00 -10.37
C GLN A 223 9.83 13.02 -10.28
N THR A 224 8.83 13.21 -11.12
CA THR A 224 7.75 12.24 -11.37
C THR A 224 7.56 12.05 -12.85
N GLY A 225 7.28 10.83 -13.28
CA GLY A 225 7.04 10.50 -14.69
C GLY A 225 6.86 9.01 -14.87
N THR A 226 6.88 8.56 -16.11
CA THR A 226 6.94 7.12 -16.42
C THR A 226 8.27 6.53 -15.91
N PRO A 227 8.34 5.21 -15.67
CA PRO A 227 9.60 4.56 -15.30
C PRO A 227 10.75 4.86 -16.27
N ALA A 228 10.47 4.96 -17.58
CA ALA A 228 11.47 5.28 -18.60
C ALA A 228 12.03 6.71 -18.48
N GLU A 229 11.19 7.67 -18.07
CA GLU A 229 11.60 9.08 -17.89
C GLU A 229 12.39 9.32 -16.60
N VAL A 230 12.07 8.59 -15.52
CA VAL A 230 12.62 8.85 -14.18
C VAL A 230 13.80 7.94 -13.85
N LEU A 231 13.76 6.68 -14.30
CA LEU A 231 14.76 5.67 -13.96
C LEU A 231 15.77 5.52 -15.11
N HIS A 232 16.43 6.61 -15.51
CA HIS A 232 17.54 6.50 -16.45
C HIS A 232 18.58 5.51 -15.91
N ALA A 233 19.17 4.72 -16.82
CA ALA A 233 20.11 3.66 -16.50
C ALA A 233 21.36 4.18 -15.80
#